data_a34ddf2482ce26cec9d0c9d7fb0eeaab
#
_entry.id   a34ddf2482ce26cec9d0c9d7fb0eeaab
#
_cell.length_a   1.000
_cell.length_b   1.000
_cell.length_c   1.000
_cell.angle_alpha   90.00
_cell.angle_beta   90.00
_cell.angle_gamma   90.00
#
_symmetry.space_group_name_H-M   'P 1'
#
loop_
_entity.id
_entity.type
_entity.pdbx_description
1 polymer ?
#
loop_
_entity_poly.entity_id
_entity_poly.type
_entity_poly.pdbx_seq_one_letter_code
_entity_poly.pdbx_strand_id
1 'polypeptide(L)'
;ERFKEKMDLDIQVSKLRVLKQSYLSEHYDLEDRILKYYPREIKEYEERITGYEADTALAEQHKPQGEDKFCPMTLQGVTYTEKADAGQMLLAICKEHPLSQATEIGSYRGFQLEVYYDTINSHYCLNLCGKCRHKVELGSDALGNLTRIENELSRLPAMLTATKTRKEEIVTQLENAKVEVKKPFAFEEELKEKTDRLNALNIELNLNEKDTSAIDTEPEQGDELPERKNKGLER
;
A
#
# COMPACT_ATOMS: atom_id res chain seq x y z
N GLU A 1 -17.80 50.16 -1.66
CA GLU A 1 -18.67 48.97 -1.79
C GLU A 1 -18.03 47.92 -2.73
N ARG A 2 -17.64 48.28 -3.97
CA ARG A 2 -16.99 47.39 -4.96
C ARG A 2 -15.63 46.79 -4.47
N PHE A 3 -14.81 47.56 -3.77
CA PHE A 3 -13.53 47.11 -3.23
C PHE A 3 -13.74 46.05 -2.16
N LYS A 4 -14.74 46.15 -1.31
CA LYS A 4 -15.12 45.16 -0.32
C LYS A 4 -15.60 43.87 -1.00
N GLU A 5 -16.48 44.00 -2.01
CA GLU A 5 -16.95 42.86 -2.81
C GLU A 5 -15.76 42.12 -3.46
N LYS A 6 -14.78 42.82 -4.02
CA LYS A 6 -13.57 42.25 -4.59
C LYS A 6 -12.79 41.45 -3.54
N MET A 7 -12.54 42.03 -2.36
CA MET A 7 -11.80 41.33 -1.28
C MET A 7 -12.51 40.06 -0.83
N ASP A 8 -13.83 40.10 -0.69
CA ASP A 8 -14.64 38.95 -0.29
C ASP A 8 -14.59 37.83 -1.36
N LEU A 9 -14.64 38.20 -2.64
CA LEU A 9 -14.52 37.27 -3.76
C LEU A 9 -13.12 36.69 -3.88
N ASP A 10 -12.04 37.45 -3.67
CA ASP A 10 -10.67 36.99 -3.66
C ASP A 10 -10.49 35.86 -2.61
N ILE A 11 -11.03 36.05 -1.42
CA ILE A 11 -10.98 35.04 -0.35
C ILE A 11 -11.74 33.77 -0.75
N GLN A 12 -12.96 33.94 -1.32
CA GLN A 12 -13.80 32.81 -1.73
C GLN A 12 -13.17 32.03 -2.89
N VAL A 13 -12.67 32.70 -3.92
CA VAL A 13 -11.98 32.11 -5.06
C VAL A 13 -10.72 31.36 -4.58
N SER A 14 -9.94 31.96 -3.67
CA SER A 14 -8.74 31.33 -3.12
C SER A 14 -9.08 30.04 -2.37
N LYS A 15 -10.14 30.05 -1.54
CA LYS A 15 -10.62 28.84 -0.85
C LYS A 15 -11.05 27.74 -1.82
N LEU A 16 -11.81 28.10 -2.86
CA LEU A 16 -12.28 27.14 -3.87
C LEU A 16 -11.12 26.56 -4.69
N ARG A 17 -10.09 27.38 -4.99
CA ARG A 17 -8.87 26.89 -5.66
C ARG A 17 -8.10 25.89 -4.81
N VAL A 18 -7.98 26.12 -3.51
CA VAL A 18 -7.37 25.16 -2.59
C VAL A 18 -8.15 23.86 -2.56
N LEU A 19 -9.48 23.91 -2.47
CA LEU A 19 -10.34 22.73 -2.54
C LEU A 19 -10.19 21.98 -3.87
N LYS A 20 -10.11 22.69 -4.99
CA LYS A 20 -9.88 22.10 -6.31
C LYS A 20 -8.50 21.43 -6.39
N GLN A 21 -7.47 22.04 -5.82
CA GLN A 21 -6.13 21.44 -5.77
C GLN A 21 -6.11 20.14 -4.94
N SER A 22 -6.80 20.12 -3.80
CA SER A 22 -6.97 18.91 -2.99
C SER A 22 -7.70 17.81 -3.77
N TYR A 23 -8.82 18.16 -4.40
CA TYR A 23 -9.57 17.24 -5.26
C TYR A 23 -8.70 16.66 -6.38
N LEU A 24 -7.90 17.47 -7.07
CA LEU A 24 -7.02 16.99 -8.14
C LEU A 24 -5.95 16.04 -7.62
N SER A 25 -5.36 16.35 -6.46
CA SER A 25 -4.37 15.45 -5.83
C SER A 25 -5.00 14.10 -5.48
N GLU A 26 -6.16 14.12 -4.82
CA GLU A 26 -6.90 12.89 -4.47
C GLU A 26 -7.33 12.09 -5.71
N HIS A 27 -7.71 12.79 -6.77
CA HIS A 27 -8.08 12.18 -8.06
C HIS A 27 -6.90 11.46 -8.72
N TYR A 28 -5.72 12.09 -8.77
CA TYR A 28 -4.50 11.47 -9.31
C TYR A 28 -4.05 10.27 -8.46
N ASP A 29 -4.11 10.38 -7.13
CA ASP A 29 -3.79 9.26 -6.24
C ASP A 29 -4.75 8.08 -6.45
N LEU A 30 -6.04 8.38 -6.66
CA LEU A 30 -7.04 7.35 -6.93
C LEU A 30 -6.84 6.67 -8.29
N GLU A 31 -6.52 7.45 -9.34
CA GLU A 31 -6.16 6.91 -10.66
C GLU A 31 -4.95 5.98 -10.58
N ASP A 32 -3.89 6.39 -9.87
CA ASP A 32 -2.69 5.55 -9.72
C ASP A 32 -3.00 4.25 -8.95
N ARG A 33 -3.85 4.32 -7.93
CA ARG A 33 -4.33 3.12 -7.22
C ARG A 33 -5.14 2.19 -8.12
N ILE A 34 -6.03 2.72 -8.97
CA ILE A 34 -6.82 1.95 -9.94
C ILE A 34 -5.91 1.25 -10.95
N LEU A 35 -4.88 1.94 -11.44
CA LEU A 35 -4.02 1.44 -12.50
C LEU A 35 -2.92 0.50 -11.99
N LYS A 36 -2.43 0.68 -10.77
CA LYS A 36 -1.26 -0.04 -10.26
C LYS A 36 -1.54 -0.85 -9.01
N TYR A 37 -2.07 -0.22 -7.95
CA TYR A 37 -2.20 -0.85 -6.64
C TYR A 37 -3.21 -2.01 -6.68
N TYR A 38 -4.46 -1.76 -7.06
CA TYR A 38 -5.48 -2.79 -7.04
C TYR A 38 -5.19 -3.98 -7.98
N PRO A 39 -4.74 -3.79 -9.24
CA PRO A 39 -4.38 -4.91 -10.10
C PRO A 39 -3.26 -5.77 -9.54
N ARG A 40 -2.23 -5.16 -8.92
CA ARG A 40 -1.15 -5.88 -8.27
C ARG A 40 -1.65 -6.71 -7.09
N GLU A 41 -2.42 -6.10 -6.18
CA GLU A 41 -3.00 -6.79 -5.02
C GLU A 41 -3.88 -7.97 -5.44
N ILE A 42 -4.76 -7.77 -6.44
CA ILE A 42 -5.63 -8.83 -6.95
C ILE A 42 -4.79 -10.00 -7.47
N LYS A 43 -3.74 -9.73 -8.25
CA LYS A 43 -2.83 -10.76 -8.76
C LYS A 43 -2.12 -11.52 -7.63
N GLU A 44 -1.61 -10.80 -6.61
CA GLU A 44 -0.95 -11.42 -5.46
C GLU A 44 -1.92 -12.32 -4.67
N TYR A 45 -3.19 -11.91 -4.51
CA TYR A 45 -4.22 -12.76 -3.91
C TYR A 45 -4.56 -13.97 -4.76
N GLU A 46 -4.62 -13.85 -6.10
CA GLU A 46 -4.85 -14.97 -7.01
C GLU A 46 -3.74 -16.02 -6.94
N GLU A 47 -2.49 -15.59 -6.92
CA GLU A 47 -1.34 -16.47 -6.76
C GLU A 47 -1.38 -17.18 -5.39
N ARG A 48 -1.74 -16.46 -4.34
CA ARG A 48 -1.88 -17.03 -2.98
C ARG A 48 -3.04 -18.01 -2.87
N ILE A 49 -4.18 -17.72 -3.48
CA ILE A 49 -5.34 -18.62 -3.56
C ILE A 49 -4.94 -19.91 -4.25
N THR A 50 -4.28 -19.82 -5.42
CA THR A 50 -3.79 -21.00 -6.17
C THR A 50 -2.83 -21.85 -5.31
N GLY A 51 -1.95 -21.20 -4.56
CA GLY A 51 -1.05 -21.87 -3.63
C GLY A 51 -1.80 -22.59 -2.50
N TYR A 52 -2.74 -21.91 -1.84
CA TYR A 52 -3.53 -22.52 -0.76
C TYR A 52 -4.46 -23.64 -1.25
N GLU A 53 -5.00 -23.55 -2.45
CA GLU A 53 -5.78 -24.64 -3.06
C GLU A 53 -4.93 -25.89 -3.27
N ALA A 54 -3.72 -25.72 -3.81
CA ALA A 54 -2.79 -26.84 -3.99
C ALA A 54 -2.35 -27.46 -2.65
N ASP A 55 -2.02 -26.62 -1.67
CA ASP A 55 -1.54 -27.09 -0.37
C ASP A 55 -2.66 -27.72 0.47
N THR A 56 -3.89 -27.21 0.36
CA THR A 56 -5.07 -27.83 0.98
C THR A 56 -5.32 -29.23 0.37
N ALA A 57 -5.24 -29.34 -0.95
CA ALA A 57 -5.40 -30.64 -1.61
C ALA A 57 -4.30 -31.61 -1.22
N LEU A 58 -3.03 -31.16 -1.13
CA LEU A 58 -1.90 -31.96 -0.68
C LEU A 58 -2.10 -32.46 0.76
N ALA A 59 -2.51 -31.59 1.67
CA ALA A 59 -2.79 -31.94 3.07
C ALA A 59 -3.93 -32.98 3.20
N GLU A 60 -4.98 -32.86 2.38
CA GLU A 60 -6.11 -33.81 2.37
C GLU A 60 -5.70 -35.17 1.78
N GLN A 61 -4.89 -35.20 0.71
CA GLN A 61 -4.39 -36.47 0.13
C GLN A 61 -3.56 -37.28 1.14
N HIS A 62 -2.85 -36.61 2.03
CA HIS A 62 -1.97 -37.24 3.02
C HIS A 62 -2.56 -37.11 4.44
N LYS A 63 -3.87 -37.14 4.57
CA LYS A 63 -4.54 -37.09 5.85
C LYS A 63 -4.33 -38.39 6.63
N PRO A 64 -4.14 -38.34 7.96
CA PRO A 64 -4.05 -39.51 8.78
C PRO A 64 -5.26 -40.43 8.61
N GLN A 65 -5.03 -41.72 8.42
CA GLN A 65 -6.08 -42.75 8.30
C GLN A 65 -6.06 -43.61 9.56
N GLY A 66 -7.24 -43.78 10.21
CA GLY A 66 -7.37 -44.64 11.36
C GLY A 66 -7.47 -43.91 12.70
N GLU A 67 -7.34 -44.67 13.78
CA GLU A 67 -7.41 -44.14 15.17
C GLU A 67 -6.18 -43.32 15.55
N ASP A 68 -5.00 -43.71 15.01
CA ASP A 68 -3.75 -42.97 15.17
C ASP A 68 -3.73 -41.74 14.23
N LYS A 69 -3.97 -40.57 14.79
CA LYS A 69 -4.03 -39.27 14.07
C LYS A 69 -2.65 -38.72 13.67
N PHE A 70 -1.66 -39.59 13.48
CA PHE A 70 -0.30 -39.21 13.10
C PHE A 70 0.12 -39.94 11.82
N CYS A 71 0.60 -39.15 10.84
CA CYS A 71 1.23 -39.71 9.65
C CYS A 71 2.72 -39.93 9.90
N PRO A 72 3.36 -40.93 9.25
CA PRO A 72 4.81 -41.06 9.30
C PRO A 72 5.50 -39.77 8.89
N MET A 73 6.47 -39.30 9.69
CA MET A 73 7.29 -38.12 9.45
C MET A 73 8.73 -38.55 9.12
N THR A 74 9.27 -38.04 8.02
CA THR A 74 10.66 -38.29 7.68
C THR A 74 11.52 -37.13 8.14
N LEU A 75 12.55 -37.40 8.96
CA LEU A 75 13.50 -36.40 9.44
C LEU A 75 14.93 -36.93 9.22
N GLN A 76 15.79 -36.15 8.57
CA GLN A 76 17.17 -36.53 8.22
C GLN A 76 17.29 -37.92 7.59
N GLY A 77 16.31 -38.27 6.71
CA GLY A 77 16.29 -39.56 6.02
C GLY A 77 15.71 -40.72 6.81
N VAL A 78 15.36 -40.57 8.10
CA VAL A 78 14.73 -41.59 8.94
C VAL A 78 13.23 -41.31 9.05
N THR A 79 12.43 -42.37 8.85
CA THR A 79 10.96 -42.27 8.97
C THR A 79 10.51 -42.68 10.36
N TYR A 80 9.81 -41.77 11.03
CA TYR A 80 9.25 -41.97 12.37
C TYR A 80 7.74 -42.21 12.25
N THR A 81 7.26 -43.30 12.79
CA THR A 81 5.84 -43.68 12.83
C THR A 81 5.17 -43.28 14.14
N GLU A 82 5.96 -43.12 15.20
CA GLU A 82 5.48 -42.70 16.50
C GLU A 82 5.64 -41.19 16.69
N LYS A 83 4.53 -40.54 17.09
CA LYS A 83 4.48 -39.08 17.29
C LYS A 83 5.53 -38.59 18.30
N ALA A 84 5.75 -39.35 19.37
CA ALA A 84 6.70 -38.99 20.41
C ALA A 84 8.15 -38.99 19.88
N ASP A 85 8.53 -40.01 19.12
CA ASP A 85 9.87 -40.13 18.57
C ASP A 85 10.17 -39.06 17.50
N ALA A 86 9.21 -38.81 16.63
CA ALA A 86 9.29 -37.72 15.65
C ALA A 86 9.48 -36.34 16.32
N GLY A 87 8.74 -36.09 17.39
CA GLY A 87 8.83 -34.83 18.15
C GLY A 87 10.17 -34.67 18.87
N GLN A 88 10.70 -35.76 19.47
CA GLN A 88 12.03 -35.76 20.12
C GLN A 88 13.13 -35.50 19.09
N MET A 89 13.04 -36.15 17.93
CA MET A 89 14.03 -35.94 16.85
C MET A 89 13.98 -34.50 16.31
N LEU A 90 12.78 -33.93 16.12
CA LEU A 90 12.62 -32.53 15.71
C LEU A 90 13.31 -31.59 16.72
N LEU A 91 13.15 -31.81 18.02
CA LEU A 91 13.83 -31.01 19.05
C LEU A 91 15.34 -31.20 19.03
N ALA A 92 15.85 -32.43 18.79
CA ALA A 92 17.27 -32.68 18.66
C ALA A 92 17.88 -31.93 17.48
N ILE A 93 17.21 -31.97 16.32
CA ILE A 93 17.61 -31.21 15.12
C ILE A 93 17.70 -29.73 15.44
N CYS A 94 16.69 -29.14 16.10
CA CYS A 94 16.70 -27.73 16.47
C CYS A 94 17.92 -27.36 17.33
N LYS A 95 18.29 -28.21 18.30
CA LYS A 95 19.44 -27.97 19.21
C LYS A 95 20.80 -28.03 18.49
N GLU A 96 20.91 -28.86 17.48
CA GLU A 96 22.13 -29.04 16.70
C GLU A 96 22.26 -28.14 15.50
N HIS A 97 21.15 -27.46 15.11
CA HIS A 97 21.08 -26.67 13.91
C HIS A 97 21.81 -25.33 14.07
N PRO A 98 22.67 -24.95 13.11
CA PRO A 98 23.28 -23.60 13.09
C PRO A 98 22.24 -22.53 12.89
N LEU A 99 22.32 -21.46 13.68
CA LEU A 99 21.33 -20.38 13.81
C LEU A 99 21.11 -19.49 12.57
N SER A 100 21.81 -19.72 11.46
CA SER A 100 21.95 -18.70 10.42
C SER A 100 21.18 -18.92 9.12
N GLN A 101 20.66 -20.10 8.83
CA GLN A 101 19.99 -20.41 7.56
C GLN A 101 18.85 -21.41 7.72
N ALA A 102 17.76 -21.21 6.92
CA ALA A 102 16.74 -22.23 6.78
C ALA A 102 17.33 -23.46 6.11
N THR A 103 17.15 -24.63 6.72
CA THR A 103 17.70 -25.90 6.24
C THR A 103 16.59 -26.93 6.14
N GLU A 104 16.56 -27.65 5.02
CA GLU A 104 15.65 -28.76 4.82
C GLU A 104 16.05 -29.92 5.76
N ILE A 105 15.07 -30.42 6.51
CA ILE A 105 15.26 -31.46 7.51
C ILE A 105 14.47 -32.74 7.21
N GLY A 106 13.54 -32.70 6.24
CA GLY A 106 12.72 -33.86 5.92
C GLY A 106 11.38 -33.52 5.30
N SER A 107 10.40 -34.38 5.55
CA SER A 107 9.03 -34.17 4.98
C SER A 107 7.94 -34.71 5.91
N TYR A 108 6.75 -34.10 5.80
CA TYR A 108 5.56 -34.51 6.51
C TYR A 108 4.31 -34.23 5.69
N ARG A 109 3.44 -35.22 5.53
CA ARG A 109 2.17 -35.12 4.79
C ARG A 109 2.32 -34.47 3.40
N GLY A 110 3.40 -34.81 2.69
CA GLY A 110 3.71 -34.27 1.36
C GLY A 110 4.40 -32.90 1.35
N PHE A 111 4.50 -32.23 2.49
CA PHE A 111 5.24 -30.97 2.63
C PHE A 111 6.70 -31.22 2.95
N GLN A 112 7.61 -30.48 2.34
CA GLN A 112 8.99 -30.40 2.78
C GLN A 112 9.08 -29.60 4.06
N LEU A 113 9.99 -30.01 4.97
CA LEU A 113 10.20 -29.36 6.25
C LEU A 113 11.53 -28.61 6.24
N GLU A 114 11.49 -27.30 6.48
CA GLU A 114 12.68 -26.48 6.67
C GLU A 114 12.67 -25.90 8.09
N VAL A 115 13.78 -25.99 8.81
CA VAL A 115 13.94 -25.39 10.13
C VAL A 115 14.89 -24.21 10.07
N TYR A 116 14.62 -23.16 10.83
CA TYR A 116 15.48 -22.00 11.02
C TYR A 116 15.27 -21.38 12.40
N TYR A 117 16.24 -20.58 12.83
CA TYR A 117 16.13 -19.83 14.07
C TYR A 117 15.75 -18.38 13.78
N ASP A 118 14.64 -17.95 14.36
CA ASP A 118 14.19 -16.56 14.31
C ASP A 118 14.94 -15.76 15.38
N THR A 119 15.97 -15.02 14.95
CA THR A 119 16.83 -14.24 15.86
C THR A 119 16.12 -13.06 16.49
N ILE A 120 15.05 -12.54 15.86
CA ILE A 120 14.27 -11.42 16.39
C ILE A 120 13.42 -11.88 17.56
N ASN A 121 12.74 -13.00 17.40
CA ASN A 121 11.84 -13.56 18.40
C ASN A 121 12.49 -14.62 19.30
N SER A 122 13.76 -14.97 19.05
CA SER A 122 14.55 -15.89 19.84
C SER A 122 13.96 -17.30 19.99
N HIS A 123 13.40 -17.85 18.91
CA HIS A 123 12.87 -19.21 18.88
C HIS A 123 13.08 -19.89 17.52
N TYR A 124 13.00 -21.22 17.51
CA TYR A 124 13.03 -21.98 16.27
C TYR A 124 11.68 -21.92 15.56
N CYS A 125 11.74 -21.87 14.25
CA CYS A 125 10.59 -21.93 13.35
C CYS A 125 10.77 -23.09 12.37
N LEU A 126 9.65 -23.69 12.00
CA LEU A 126 9.55 -24.68 10.94
C LEU A 126 8.68 -24.13 9.82
N ASN A 127 9.13 -24.23 8.58
CA ASN A 127 8.30 -24.01 7.41
C ASN A 127 7.81 -25.35 6.86
N LEU A 128 6.52 -25.46 6.66
CA LEU A 128 5.90 -26.49 5.83
C LEU A 128 5.87 -25.95 4.39
N CYS A 129 6.74 -26.48 3.54
CA CYS A 129 6.94 -26.01 2.17
C CYS A 129 6.13 -26.87 1.21
N GLY A 130 5.01 -26.32 0.77
CA GLY A 130 4.20 -26.81 -0.34
C GLY A 130 4.34 -25.88 -1.54
N LYS A 131 3.24 -25.48 -2.12
CA LYS A 131 3.20 -24.38 -3.10
C LYS A 131 3.41 -23.03 -2.40
N CYS A 132 2.89 -22.91 -1.17
CA CYS A 132 3.19 -21.84 -0.23
C CYS A 132 4.11 -22.33 0.89
N ARG A 133 4.61 -21.38 1.69
CA ARG A 133 5.34 -21.69 2.92
C ARG A 133 4.45 -21.36 4.12
N HIS A 134 4.26 -22.35 4.99
CA HIS A 134 3.44 -22.22 6.20
C HIS A 134 4.35 -22.26 7.42
N LYS A 135 4.46 -21.13 8.11
CA LYS A 135 5.34 -20.97 9.28
C LYS A 135 4.69 -21.56 10.53
N VAL A 136 5.45 -22.39 11.24
CA VAL A 136 5.10 -22.92 12.57
C VAL A 136 6.18 -22.52 13.56
N GLU A 137 5.77 -21.87 14.66
CA GLU A 137 6.68 -21.55 15.75
C GLU A 137 6.88 -22.78 16.65
N LEU A 138 8.14 -23.16 16.87
CA LEU A 138 8.49 -24.31 17.67
C LEU A 138 8.79 -23.90 19.11
N GLY A 139 8.32 -24.70 20.07
CA GLY A 139 8.61 -24.55 21.49
C GLY A 139 9.52 -25.67 22.03
N SER A 140 9.63 -25.72 23.34
CA SER A 140 10.44 -26.73 24.04
C SER A 140 9.75 -28.09 24.23
N ASP A 141 8.45 -28.18 23.91
CA ASP A 141 7.68 -29.43 24.05
C ASP A 141 7.59 -30.19 22.72
N ALA A 142 8.08 -31.41 22.71
CA ALA A 142 8.12 -32.27 21.53
C ALA A 142 6.74 -32.56 20.94
N LEU A 143 5.78 -32.97 21.76
CA LEU A 143 4.42 -33.30 21.33
C LEU A 143 3.63 -32.04 20.95
N GLY A 144 3.86 -30.96 21.69
CA GLY A 144 3.27 -29.65 21.39
C GLY A 144 3.70 -29.13 20.05
N ASN A 145 4.95 -29.33 19.62
CA ASN A 145 5.42 -28.93 18.29
C ASN A 145 4.71 -29.69 17.18
N LEU A 146 4.50 -30.98 17.30
CA LEU A 146 3.75 -31.74 16.31
C LEU A 146 2.27 -31.36 16.29
N THR A 147 1.71 -31.02 17.43
CA THR A 147 0.33 -30.50 17.51
C THR A 147 0.22 -29.16 16.80
N ARG A 148 1.21 -28.27 16.93
CA ARG A 148 1.24 -26.99 16.19
C ARG A 148 1.34 -27.21 14.68
N ILE A 149 2.15 -28.15 14.22
CA ILE A 149 2.25 -28.54 12.80
C ILE A 149 0.89 -29.02 12.28
N GLU A 150 0.23 -29.93 12.99
CA GLU A 150 -1.11 -30.42 12.60
C GLU A 150 -2.15 -29.32 12.60
N ASN A 151 -2.12 -28.42 13.57
CA ASN A 151 -3.04 -27.29 13.65
C ASN A 151 -2.85 -26.35 12.45
N GLU A 152 -1.60 -26.09 12.02
CA GLU A 152 -1.34 -25.24 10.86
C GLU A 152 -1.87 -25.88 9.58
N LEU A 153 -1.67 -27.17 9.36
CA LEU A 153 -2.24 -27.90 8.22
C LEU A 153 -3.77 -27.90 8.26
N SER A 154 -4.36 -28.04 9.44
CA SER A 154 -5.82 -28.02 9.64
C SER A 154 -6.44 -26.64 9.37
N ARG A 155 -5.66 -25.55 9.45
CA ARG A 155 -6.09 -24.18 9.17
C ARG A 155 -6.13 -23.82 7.69
N LEU A 156 -5.48 -24.60 6.81
CA LEU A 156 -5.38 -24.28 5.38
C LEU A 156 -6.72 -23.98 4.69
N PRO A 157 -7.79 -24.78 4.90
CA PRO A 157 -9.09 -24.46 4.30
C PRO A 157 -9.67 -23.12 4.76
N ALA A 158 -9.49 -22.78 6.04
CA ALA A 158 -9.94 -21.50 6.59
C ALA A 158 -9.12 -20.32 6.03
N MET A 159 -7.80 -20.50 5.88
CA MET A 159 -6.91 -19.52 5.28
C MET A 159 -7.26 -19.28 3.80
N LEU A 160 -7.56 -20.34 3.07
CA LEU A 160 -8.03 -20.25 1.69
C LEU A 160 -9.31 -19.43 1.59
N THR A 161 -10.30 -19.73 2.43
CA THR A 161 -11.58 -19.00 2.45
C THR A 161 -11.37 -17.52 2.79
N ALA A 162 -10.59 -17.22 3.83
CA ALA A 162 -10.29 -15.84 4.22
C ALA A 162 -9.55 -15.07 3.09
N THR A 163 -8.64 -15.74 2.37
CA THR A 163 -7.92 -15.13 1.26
C THR A 163 -8.84 -14.82 0.08
N LYS A 164 -9.79 -15.72 -0.23
CA LYS A 164 -10.82 -15.50 -1.27
C LYS A 164 -11.71 -14.30 -0.90
N THR A 165 -12.20 -14.24 0.32
CA THR A 165 -13.00 -13.11 0.81
C THR A 165 -12.23 -11.80 0.71
N ARG A 166 -10.95 -11.80 1.09
CA ARG A 166 -10.13 -10.58 0.99
C ARG A 166 -9.91 -10.13 -0.44
N LYS A 167 -9.72 -11.05 -1.39
CA LYS A 167 -9.68 -10.72 -2.82
C LYS A 167 -10.97 -10.05 -3.27
N GLU A 168 -12.14 -10.60 -2.91
CA GLU A 168 -13.44 -10.02 -3.25
C GLU A 168 -13.63 -8.61 -2.71
N GLU A 169 -13.17 -8.34 -1.48
CA GLU A 169 -13.16 -7.00 -0.90
C GLU A 169 -12.30 -6.03 -1.73
N ILE A 170 -11.10 -6.43 -2.14
CA ILE A 170 -10.21 -5.61 -2.98
C ILE A 170 -10.83 -5.33 -4.35
N VAL A 171 -11.47 -6.33 -4.96
CA VAL A 171 -12.20 -6.14 -6.24
C VAL A 171 -13.34 -5.13 -6.06
N THR A 172 -14.10 -5.23 -4.97
CA THR A 172 -15.18 -4.27 -4.65
C THR A 172 -14.62 -2.86 -4.45
N GLN A 173 -13.50 -2.72 -3.75
CA GLN A 173 -12.83 -1.43 -3.58
C GLN A 173 -12.38 -0.83 -4.92
N LEU A 174 -11.86 -1.65 -5.83
CA LEU A 174 -11.50 -1.22 -7.18
C LEU A 174 -12.70 -0.68 -7.96
N GLU A 175 -13.84 -1.41 -7.93
CA GLU A 175 -15.05 -0.95 -8.63
C GLU A 175 -15.58 0.35 -8.02
N ASN A 176 -15.58 0.50 -6.71
CA ASN A 176 -15.95 1.75 -6.04
C ASN A 176 -15.00 2.90 -6.42
N ALA A 177 -13.70 2.65 -6.47
CA ALA A 177 -12.70 3.62 -6.89
C ALA A 177 -12.92 4.09 -8.33
N LYS A 178 -13.26 3.17 -9.25
CA LYS A 178 -13.60 3.49 -10.65
C LYS A 178 -14.85 4.36 -10.80
N VAL A 179 -15.79 4.24 -9.87
CA VAL A 179 -16.97 5.12 -9.84
C VAL A 179 -16.59 6.49 -9.28
N GLU A 180 -15.83 6.52 -8.19
CA GLU A 180 -15.44 7.75 -7.51
C GLU A 180 -14.58 8.66 -8.41
N VAL A 181 -13.61 8.07 -9.13
CA VAL A 181 -12.71 8.82 -10.00
C VAL A 181 -13.42 9.53 -11.17
N LYS A 182 -14.65 9.14 -11.49
CA LYS A 182 -15.45 9.78 -12.54
C LYS A 182 -16.25 10.99 -12.07
N LYS A 183 -16.31 11.23 -10.76
CA LYS A 183 -17.07 12.36 -10.21
C LYS A 183 -16.32 13.65 -10.49
N PRO A 184 -16.98 14.68 -11.05
CA PRO A 184 -16.36 15.98 -11.27
C PRO A 184 -16.17 16.73 -9.94
N PHE A 185 -15.33 17.76 -9.97
CA PHE A 185 -15.20 18.66 -8.83
C PHE A 185 -16.55 19.36 -8.55
N ALA A 186 -17.07 19.19 -7.33
CA ALA A 186 -18.43 19.63 -6.97
C ALA A 186 -18.65 21.16 -7.06
N PHE A 187 -17.57 21.94 -6.95
CA PHE A 187 -17.65 23.41 -6.93
C PHE A 187 -17.08 24.05 -8.22
N GLU A 188 -17.04 23.31 -9.34
CA GLU A 188 -16.45 23.81 -10.60
C GLU A 188 -17.19 25.04 -11.13
N GLU A 189 -18.53 24.99 -11.18
CA GLU A 189 -19.35 26.08 -11.65
C GLU A 189 -19.26 27.32 -10.71
N GLU A 190 -19.30 27.09 -9.40
CA GLU A 190 -19.17 28.16 -8.40
C GLU A 190 -17.79 28.84 -8.50
N LEU A 191 -16.72 28.06 -8.67
CA LEU A 191 -15.38 28.61 -8.85
C LEU A 191 -15.30 29.45 -10.13
N LYS A 192 -15.92 29.00 -11.22
CA LYS A 192 -15.95 29.71 -12.49
C LYS A 192 -16.72 31.04 -12.36
N GLU A 193 -17.94 30.99 -11.85
CA GLU A 193 -18.78 32.21 -11.69
C GLU A 193 -18.09 33.27 -10.82
N LYS A 194 -17.51 32.85 -9.68
CA LYS A 194 -16.83 33.78 -8.78
C LYS A 194 -15.54 34.33 -9.40
N THR A 195 -14.81 33.51 -10.15
CA THR A 195 -13.61 33.96 -10.87
C THR A 195 -13.94 34.97 -11.97
N ASP A 196 -14.98 34.70 -12.73
CA ASP A 196 -15.44 35.63 -13.79
C ASP A 196 -15.91 36.97 -13.21
N ARG A 197 -16.66 36.96 -12.10
CA ARG A 197 -17.08 38.17 -11.39
C ARG A 197 -15.89 38.96 -10.82
N LEU A 198 -14.92 38.24 -10.23
CA LEU A 198 -13.68 38.85 -9.71
C LEU A 198 -12.88 39.54 -10.84
N ASN A 199 -12.76 38.87 -11.98
CA ASN A 199 -12.06 39.41 -13.15
C ASN A 199 -12.79 40.69 -13.67
N ALA A 200 -14.12 40.70 -13.73
CA ALA A 200 -14.90 41.85 -14.12
C ALA A 200 -14.67 43.05 -13.17
N LEU A 201 -14.69 42.80 -11.85
CA LEU A 201 -14.41 43.83 -10.85
C LEU A 201 -12.98 44.37 -10.94
N ASN A 202 -12.00 43.54 -11.23
CA ASN A 202 -10.61 43.96 -11.43
C ASN A 202 -10.49 44.92 -12.63
N ILE A 203 -11.18 44.62 -13.72
CA ILE A 203 -11.19 45.48 -14.91
C ILE A 203 -11.87 46.83 -14.58
N GLU A 204 -13.04 46.81 -13.92
CA GLU A 204 -13.77 48.03 -13.56
C GLU A 204 -12.95 48.93 -12.62
N LEU A 205 -12.25 48.37 -11.63
CA LEU A 205 -11.42 49.13 -10.68
C LEU A 205 -10.15 49.69 -11.35
N ASN A 206 -9.49 48.92 -12.21
CA ASN A 206 -8.30 49.40 -12.94
C ASN A 206 -8.63 50.50 -13.96
N LEU A 207 -9.81 50.49 -14.56
CA LEU A 207 -10.26 51.56 -15.42
C LEU A 207 -10.52 52.87 -14.62
N ASN A 208 -11.13 52.74 -13.43
CA ASN A 208 -11.36 53.90 -12.55
C ASN A 208 -10.06 54.52 -12.00
N GLU A 209 -9.02 53.69 -11.71
CA GLU A 209 -7.71 54.21 -11.29
C GLU A 209 -6.98 54.96 -12.39
N LYS A 210 -7.11 54.51 -13.65
CA LYS A 210 -6.52 55.23 -14.80
C LYS A 210 -7.22 56.54 -15.10
N ASP A 211 -8.53 56.61 -14.92
CA ASP A 211 -9.29 57.86 -15.09
C ASP A 211 -8.97 58.87 -13.98
N THR A 212 -8.71 58.45 -12.75
CA THR A 212 -8.31 59.35 -11.66
C THR A 212 -6.86 59.82 -11.76
N SER A 213 -5.96 59.02 -12.34
CA SER A 213 -4.54 59.42 -12.57
C SER A 213 -4.37 60.37 -13.77
N ALA A 214 -5.37 60.46 -14.67
CA ALA A 214 -5.35 61.36 -15.81
C ALA A 214 -5.75 62.81 -15.47
N ILE A 215 -6.26 63.09 -14.25
CA ILE A 215 -6.73 64.41 -13.82
C ILE A 215 -5.66 65.21 -13.06
N ASP A 216 -4.53 64.59 -12.67
CA ASP A 216 -3.47 65.21 -11.84
C ASP A 216 -2.14 65.41 -12.61
N THR A 217 -2.19 65.89 -13.84
CA THR A 217 -0.99 66.39 -14.53
C THR A 217 -1.22 67.79 -15.06
N GLU A 218 -0.97 68.80 -14.20
CA GLU A 218 -0.61 70.12 -14.66
C GLU A 218 0.78 70.11 -15.30
N PRO A 219 1.01 70.86 -16.39
CA PRO A 219 2.29 70.86 -17.08
C PRO A 219 3.27 71.81 -16.36
N GLU A 220 4.26 71.34 -15.73
CA GLU A 220 5.43 72.17 -15.39
C GLU A 220 6.31 72.33 -16.61
N GLN A 221 6.55 73.62 -16.89
CA GLN A 221 7.40 74.16 -17.93
C GLN A 221 8.90 73.81 -17.72
N GLY A 222 9.57 73.77 -18.83
CA GLY A 222 10.95 73.37 -19.03
C GLY A 222 12.00 74.04 -18.16
N ASP A 223 13.08 73.36 -18.05
CA ASP A 223 14.40 74.01 -18.10
C ASP A 223 15.47 73.10 -18.71
N GLU A 224 16.42 73.74 -19.28
CA GLU A 224 17.39 73.30 -20.28
C GLU A 224 18.45 72.34 -19.78
N LEU A 225 18.98 71.60 -20.74
CA LEU A 225 20.22 70.77 -20.67
C LEU A 225 21.46 71.53 -20.14
N PRO A 226 22.48 70.82 -19.64
CA PRO A 226 23.68 70.74 -20.42
C PRO A 226 24.32 69.34 -20.61
N GLU A 227 24.85 69.18 -21.79
CA GLU A 227 25.75 68.12 -22.23
C GLU A 227 26.99 67.95 -21.31
N ARG A 228 27.43 66.72 -21.08
CA ARG A 228 28.88 66.41 -20.92
C ARG A 228 29.21 64.96 -21.31
N LYS A 229 29.79 64.88 -22.48
CA LYS A 229 31.12 64.37 -22.88
C LYS A 229 31.57 63.02 -22.28
N ASN A 230 31.72 62.10 -23.23
CA ASN A 230 32.59 60.98 -23.29
C ASN A 230 33.96 61.16 -22.60
N LYS A 231 34.36 60.09 -21.90
CA LYS A 231 35.76 59.58 -21.92
C LYS A 231 35.79 58.09 -21.60
N GLY A 232 36.20 57.32 -22.58
CA GLY A 232 36.63 55.95 -22.40
C GLY A 232 37.98 55.87 -21.71
N LEU A 233 38.29 54.66 -21.24
CA LEU A 233 39.61 54.02 -21.18
C LEU A 233 39.45 52.65 -20.57
N GLU A 234 39.62 51.65 -21.39
CA GLU A 234 40.59 50.57 -21.35
C GLU A 234 41.24 50.24 -19.99
N ARG A 235 40.97 49.03 -19.46
CA ARG A 235 41.93 47.92 -19.39
C ARG A 235 41.22 46.67 -18.92
#